data_62fbd779bbad1d07ca2753c6c395d95a
#
_entry.id   62fbd779bbad1d07ca2753c6c395d95a
#
_cell.length_a   1.000
_cell.length_b   1.000
_cell.length_c   1.000
_cell.angle_alpha   90.00
_cell.angle_beta   90.00
_cell.angle_gamma   90.00
#
_symmetry.space_group_name_H-M   'P 1'
#
loop_
_entity.id
_entity.type
_entity.pdbx_description
1 polymer ?
#
loop_
_entity_poly.entity_id
_entity_poly.type
_entity_poly.pdbx_seq_one_letter_code
_entity_poly.pdbx_strand_id
1 'polypeptide(L)'
;EGGGLSADSGEVIIDAEGLFLLPGAIDPQVHFREPGQPEKEDIGSGSRAAAAGGVTSFLDMPNNVPAATTLKAMQSKIDSATRNAVTHHGFFIGATPNNVSDLQDAVGTPDNPSPTDGICGIKVFMGSSTGDLLVHQQKHLENIFANTGGIIATHAEDEDRLNERWPEFKHRTDIAAHAEWRDETCALMATQRASALAKDHDHRLHVLHLTSGIEADW
;
A
#
# COMPACT_ATOMS: atom_id res chain seq x y z
N GLU A 1 -2.30 21.87 28.83
CA GLU A 1 -1.91 23.05 29.62
C GLU A 1 -0.47 22.87 30.11
N GLY A 2 0.49 23.42 29.36
CA GLY A 2 1.90 23.39 29.70
C GLY A 2 2.20 24.46 30.72
N GLY A 3 2.44 24.08 31.97
CA GLY A 3 3.12 24.97 32.92
C GLY A 3 4.50 25.31 32.35
N GLY A 4 4.95 26.57 32.51
CA GLY A 4 6.19 27.05 31.92
C GLY A 4 7.37 26.13 32.19
N LEU A 5 7.81 25.43 31.17
CA LEU A 5 9.04 24.65 31.16
C LEU A 5 10.20 25.63 30.99
N SER A 6 11.20 25.59 31.84
CA SER A 6 12.47 26.26 31.61
C SER A 6 13.40 25.30 30.87
N ALA A 7 13.98 25.76 29.77
CA ALA A 7 14.97 24.97 29.04
C ALA A 7 16.29 24.87 29.84
N ASP A 8 16.86 23.69 29.88
CA ASP A 8 18.27 23.51 30.27
C ASP A 8 19.21 24.07 29.17
N SER A 9 20.45 24.36 29.50
CA SER A 9 21.40 24.95 28.56
C SER A 9 21.64 24.01 27.37
N GLY A 10 21.16 24.38 26.17
CA GLY A 10 21.28 23.62 24.93
C GLY A 10 19.93 23.10 24.37
N GLU A 11 18.82 23.27 25.09
CA GLU A 11 17.49 22.93 24.58
C GLU A 11 16.93 24.07 23.72
N VAL A 12 16.20 23.68 22.67
CA VAL A 12 15.45 24.62 21.81
C VAL A 12 14.00 24.63 22.26
N ILE A 13 13.53 25.78 22.69
CA ILE A 13 12.12 25.98 23.04
C ILE A 13 11.39 26.42 21.76
N ILE A 14 10.33 25.71 21.41
CA ILE A 14 9.38 26.11 20.36
C ILE A 14 8.11 26.60 21.06
N ASP A 15 7.83 27.89 20.93
CA ASP A 15 6.57 28.46 21.41
C ASP A 15 5.44 28.07 20.45
N ALA A 16 4.50 27.30 20.94
CA ALA A 16 3.32 26.84 20.19
C ALA A 16 2.03 27.53 20.68
N GLU A 17 2.11 28.70 21.31
CA GLU A 17 0.95 29.43 21.83
C GLU A 17 -0.09 29.64 20.72
N GLY A 18 -1.32 29.18 20.97
CA GLY A 18 -2.44 29.26 19.99
C GLY A 18 -2.44 28.16 18.93
N LEU A 19 -1.48 27.21 18.96
CA LEU A 19 -1.40 26.08 18.05
C LEU A 19 -1.77 24.77 18.75
N PHE A 20 -2.18 23.77 17.98
CA PHE A 20 -2.36 22.39 18.44
C PHE A 20 -1.14 21.55 18.07
N LEU A 21 -0.58 20.86 19.07
CA LEU A 21 0.43 19.82 18.85
C LEU A 21 -0.28 18.49 18.59
N LEU A 22 -0.18 17.97 17.38
CA LEU A 22 -0.76 16.70 16.97
C LEU A 22 0.34 15.68 16.68
N PRO A 23 0.06 14.36 16.85
CA PRO A 23 0.93 13.32 16.28
C PRO A 23 1.09 13.53 14.78
N GLY A 24 2.28 13.25 14.25
CA GLY A 24 2.50 13.27 12.80
C GLY A 24 1.60 12.26 12.09
N ALA A 25 1.06 12.66 10.94
CA ALA A 25 0.23 11.76 10.14
C ALA A 25 1.06 10.61 9.55
N ILE A 26 0.43 9.45 9.36
CA ILE A 26 0.99 8.30 8.65
C ILE A 26 0.22 8.18 7.34
N ASP A 27 0.93 8.23 6.22
CA ASP A 27 0.34 7.89 4.91
C ASP A 27 0.58 6.40 4.63
N PRO A 28 -0.44 5.54 4.73
CA PRO A 28 -0.28 4.09 4.58
C PRO A 28 -0.19 3.65 3.12
N GLN A 29 -0.26 4.56 2.16
CA GLN A 29 -0.25 4.22 0.75
C GLN A 29 0.31 5.35 -0.12
N VAL A 30 1.59 5.29 -0.42
CA VAL A 30 2.20 6.20 -1.41
C VAL A 30 2.74 5.39 -2.60
N HIS A 31 2.91 6.08 -3.72
CA HIS A 31 3.53 5.54 -4.93
C HIS A 31 4.71 6.41 -5.34
N PHE A 32 5.76 6.41 -4.54
CA PHE A 32 7.03 6.98 -4.94
C PHE A 32 7.62 6.10 -6.04
N ARG A 33 8.01 6.71 -7.13
CA ARG A 33 8.32 5.98 -8.36
C ARG A 33 9.78 5.54 -8.46
N GLU A 34 10.50 5.52 -7.37
CA GLU A 34 11.86 5.06 -7.26
C GLU A 34 11.91 3.62 -6.66
N PRO A 35 12.62 2.68 -7.32
CA PRO A 35 13.35 2.81 -8.59
C PRO A 35 12.43 2.86 -9.83
N GLY A 36 12.97 3.35 -10.95
CA GLY A 36 12.42 3.18 -12.28
C GLY A 36 11.83 4.42 -12.94
N GLN A 37 11.20 5.31 -12.21
CA GLN A 37 10.60 6.54 -12.72
C GLN A 37 10.82 7.73 -11.76
N PRO A 38 12.06 8.00 -11.32
CA PRO A 38 12.33 9.05 -10.33
C PRO A 38 11.99 10.47 -10.84
N GLU A 39 11.87 10.64 -12.14
CA GLU A 39 11.41 11.89 -12.76
C GLU A 39 9.94 12.23 -12.45
N LYS A 40 9.14 11.24 -12.03
CA LYS A 40 7.77 11.46 -11.55
C LYS A 40 7.74 11.83 -10.08
N GLU A 41 8.42 11.04 -9.26
CA GLU A 41 8.58 11.23 -7.82
C GLU A 41 9.69 10.31 -7.32
N ASP A 42 10.75 10.87 -6.74
CA ASP A 42 11.75 10.12 -6.00
C ASP A 42 11.43 10.06 -4.49
N ILE A 43 12.07 9.14 -3.77
CA ILE A 43 11.85 8.98 -2.32
C ILE A 43 12.27 10.25 -1.56
N GLY A 44 13.33 10.90 -1.98
CA GLY A 44 13.84 12.11 -1.32
C GLY A 44 12.88 13.30 -1.47
N SER A 45 12.37 13.57 -2.67
CA SER A 45 11.42 14.65 -2.92
C SER A 45 10.06 14.37 -2.29
N GLY A 46 9.55 13.14 -2.45
CA GLY A 46 8.28 12.72 -1.88
C GLY A 46 8.27 12.77 -0.35
N SER A 47 9.33 12.29 0.32
CA SER A 47 9.42 12.35 1.78
C SER A 47 9.53 13.78 2.32
N ARG A 48 10.19 14.69 1.60
CA ARG A 48 10.22 16.12 1.97
C ARG A 48 8.85 16.78 1.79
N ALA A 49 8.11 16.45 0.73
CA ALA A 49 6.74 16.91 0.53
C ALA A 49 5.81 16.37 1.64
N ALA A 50 5.94 15.10 2.01
CA ALA A 50 5.25 14.48 3.13
C ALA A 50 5.51 15.24 4.44
N ALA A 51 6.78 15.47 4.80
CA ALA A 51 7.17 16.21 5.99
C ALA A 51 6.60 17.64 6.01
N ALA A 52 6.64 18.34 4.88
CA ALA A 52 6.07 19.68 4.76
C ALA A 52 4.55 19.71 4.96
N GLY A 53 3.86 18.60 4.63
CA GLY A 53 2.42 18.41 4.86
C GLY A 53 2.06 17.85 6.25
N GLY A 54 3.05 17.60 7.13
CA GLY A 54 2.80 17.02 8.46
C GLY A 54 2.70 15.49 8.47
N VAL A 55 3.03 14.83 7.36
CA VAL A 55 3.16 13.37 7.28
C VAL A 55 4.56 12.98 7.72
N THR A 56 4.66 12.26 8.83
CA THR A 56 5.95 11.88 9.43
C THR A 56 6.34 10.43 9.15
N SER A 57 5.45 9.66 8.53
CA SER A 57 5.70 8.28 8.13
C SER A 57 4.94 7.95 6.85
N PHE A 58 5.52 7.17 5.96
CA PHE A 58 4.85 6.68 4.76
C PHE A 58 5.07 5.18 4.56
N LEU A 59 4.11 4.54 3.89
CA LEU A 59 4.23 3.16 3.44
C LEU A 59 4.12 3.11 1.90
N ASP A 60 5.20 2.72 1.22
CA ASP A 60 5.28 2.79 -0.24
C ASP A 60 4.96 1.45 -0.91
N MET A 61 4.29 1.53 -2.04
CA MET A 61 3.75 0.41 -2.81
C MET A 61 4.79 -0.20 -3.75
N PRO A 62 4.62 -1.49 -4.15
CA PRO A 62 5.65 -2.24 -4.86
C PRO A 62 5.63 -2.08 -6.38
N ASN A 63 4.71 -1.29 -6.96
CA ASN A 63 4.56 -1.16 -8.42
C ASN A 63 5.58 -0.21 -9.05
N ASN A 64 6.82 -0.44 -8.74
CA ASN A 64 8.00 0.20 -9.31
C ASN A 64 8.42 -0.46 -10.64
N VAL A 65 9.50 0.02 -11.23
CA VAL A 65 10.12 -0.58 -12.41
C VAL A 65 11.62 -0.83 -12.13
N PRO A 66 12.04 -2.08 -11.91
CA PRO A 66 11.20 -3.30 -11.81
C PRO A 66 10.31 -3.34 -10.55
N ALA A 67 9.25 -4.15 -10.60
CA ALA A 67 8.36 -4.32 -9.46
C ALA A 67 9.08 -4.93 -8.25
N ALA A 68 8.74 -4.48 -7.05
CA ALA A 68 9.36 -4.93 -5.81
C ALA A 68 8.67 -6.21 -5.29
N THR A 69 8.99 -7.35 -5.89
CA THR A 69 8.35 -8.66 -5.65
C THR A 69 9.29 -9.70 -5.03
N THR A 70 10.53 -9.34 -4.75
CA THR A 70 11.55 -10.19 -4.12
C THR A 70 12.27 -9.44 -3.01
N LEU A 71 12.87 -10.14 -2.05
CA LEU A 71 13.68 -9.51 -0.98
C LEU A 71 14.81 -8.63 -1.56
N LYS A 72 15.44 -9.06 -2.65
CA LYS A 72 16.50 -8.27 -3.27
C LYS A 72 15.99 -6.92 -3.80
N ALA A 73 14.82 -6.91 -4.44
CA ALA A 73 14.20 -5.67 -4.92
C ALA A 73 13.77 -4.78 -3.76
N MET A 74 13.21 -5.38 -2.69
CA MET A 74 12.86 -4.67 -1.46
C MET A 74 14.08 -4.03 -0.80
N GLN A 75 15.19 -4.76 -0.67
CA GLN A 75 16.41 -4.22 -0.07
C GLN A 75 16.93 -2.99 -0.83
N SER A 76 16.86 -2.99 -2.16
CA SER A 76 17.25 -1.82 -2.96
C SER A 76 16.39 -0.58 -2.67
N LYS A 77 15.08 -0.76 -2.43
CA LYS A 77 14.18 0.34 -2.02
C LYS A 77 14.50 0.82 -0.61
N ILE A 78 14.67 -0.09 0.33
CA ILE A 78 15.01 0.21 1.73
C ILE A 78 16.33 0.97 1.79
N ASP A 79 17.36 0.54 1.05
CA ASP A 79 18.65 1.20 0.98
C ASP A 79 18.54 2.62 0.40
N SER A 80 17.71 2.81 -0.63
CA SER A 80 17.46 4.14 -1.19
C SER A 80 16.78 5.05 -0.19
N ALA A 81 15.73 4.57 0.47
CA ALA A 81 15.01 5.34 1.48
C ALA A 81 15.90 5.68 2.69
N THR A 82 16.72 4.74 3.16
CA THR A 82 17.66 4.97 4.27
C THR A 82 18.62 6.11 3.97
N ARG A 83 19.01 6.30 2.70
CA ARG A 83 19.88 7.40 2.30
C ARG A 83 19.17 8.71 2.03
N ASN A 84 17.94 8.67 1.54
CA ASN A 84 17.30 9.82 0.91
C ASN A 84 16.03 10.31 1.62
N ALA A 85 15.32 9.43 2.36
CA ALA A 85 14.10 9.83 3.05
C ALA A 85 14.38 10.69 4.28
N VAL A 86 13.52 11.69 4.52
CA VAL A 86 13.57 12.58 5.70
C VAL A 86 12.50 12.25 6.73
N THR A 87 11.63 11.27 6.43
CA THR A 87 10.56 10.78 7.32
C THR A 87 10.74 9.28 7.57
N HIS A 88 10.02 8.73 8.55
CA HIS A 88 9.94 7.28 8.72
C HIS A 88 9.32 6.62 7.49
N HIS A 89 9.73 5.40 7.21
CA HIS A 89 9.29 4.72 6.01
C HIS A 89 9.15 3.21 6.20
N GLY A 90 8.25 2.61 5.44
CA GLY A 90 8.08 1.18 5.28
C GLY A 90 7.61 0.86 3.87
N PHE A 91 7.67 -0.41 3.50
CA PHE A 91 7.39 -0.84 2.14
C PHE A 91 6.51 -2.09 2.13
N PHE A 92 5.61 -2.16 1.17
CA PHE A 92 4.89 -3.39 0.86
C PHE A 92 5.65 -4.18 -0.21
N ILE A 93 5.81 -5.50 0.01
CA ILE A 93 6.25 -6.41 -1.06
C ILE A 93 5.06 -6.75 -1.97
N GLY A 94 5.29 -6.79 -3.29
CA GLY A 94 4.26 -7.12 -4.26
C GLY A 94 4.00 -8.60 -4.37
N ALA A 95 2.74 -9.02 -4.27
CA ALA A 95 2.32 -10.37 -4.60
C ALA A 95 2.23 -10.55 -6.11
N THR A 96 2.59 -11.75 -6.56
CA THR A 96 2.37 -12.25 -7.92
C THR A 96 1.73 -13.64 -7.84
N PRO A 97 1.19 -14.19 -8.94
CA PRO A 97 0.65 -15.54 -8.94
C PRO A 97 1.62 -16.63 -8.46
N ASN A 98 2.94 -16.37 -8.49
CA ASN A 98 3.96 -17.41 -8.36
C ASN A 98 5.07 -17.12 -7.32
N ASN A 99 4.97 -16.04 -6.50
CA ASN A 99 6.06 -15.65 -5.58
C ASN A 99 5.77 -15.87 -4.10
N VAL A 100 4.91 -16.83 -3.73
CA VAL A 100 4.56 -17.08 -2.32
C VAL A 100 5.81 -17.35 -1.45
N SER A 101 6.83 -18.04 -1.97
CA SER A 101 8.07 -18.24 -1.23
C SER A 101 8.81 -16.93 -0.94
N ASP A 102 8.88 -15.99 -1.91
CA ASP A 102 9.46 -14.67 -1.66
C ASP A 102 8.65 -13.87 -0.63
N LEU A 103 7.32 -14.02 -0.64
CA LEU A 103 6.46 -13.39 0.36
C LEU A 103 6.71 -13.98 1.75
N GLN A 104 6.85 -15.31 1.87
CA GLN A 104 7.20 -15.97 3.14
C GLN A 104 8.56 -15.53 3.65
N ASP A 105 9.55 -15.41 2.79
CA ASP A 105 10.88 -14.90 3.15
C ASP A 105 10.80 -13.44 3.65
N ALA A 106 9.85 -12.66 3.14
CA ALA A 106 9.69 -11.25 3.48
C ALA A 106 8.86 -11.01 4.76
N VAL A 107 7.80 -11.77 4.99
CA VAL A 107 6.83 -11.51 6.08
C VAL A 107 6.54 -12.73 6.96
N GLY A 108 7.19 -13.86 6.71
CA GLY A 108 6.98 -15.12 7.41
C GLY A 108 5.74 -15.90 6.94
N THR A 109 5.39 -16.90 7.73
CA THR A 109 4.22 -17.78 7.54
C THR A 109 3.11 -17.44 8.54
N PRO A 110 1.88 -17.97 8.39
CA PRO A 110 0.81 -17.76 9.36
C PRO A 110 1.19 -18.18 10.78
N ASP A 111 1.87 -19.31 10.94
CA ASP A 111 2.29 -19.84 12.25
C ASP A 111 3.51 -19.11 12.83
N ASN A 112 4.29 -18.45 11.99
CA ASN A 112 5.49 -17.71 12.38
C ASN A 112 5.63 -16.41 11.57
N PRO A 113 4.77 -15.42 11.81
CA PRO A 113 4.86 -14.13 11.13
C PRO A 113 6.16 -13.42 11.57
N SER A 114 7.03 -13.17 10.62
CA SER A 114 8.36 -12.59 10.84
C SER A 114 8.70 -11.59 9.73
N PRO A 115 8.14 -10.38 9.77
CA PRO A 115 8.43 -9.38 8.76
C PRO A 115 9.91 -8.96 8.83
N THR A 116 10.55 -8.89 7.68
CA THR A 116 11.88 -8.32 7.50
C THR A 116 11.83 -6.80 7.79
N ASP A 117 12.85 -6.27 8.43
CA ASP A 117 12.94 -4.84 8.73
C ASP A 117 12.71 -3.97 7.49
N GLY A 118 11.82 -2.98 7.63
CA GLY A 118 11.40 -2.11 6.53
C GLY A 118 10.27 -2.65 5.66
N ILE A 119 9.85 -3.93 5.83
CA ILE A 119 8.72 -4.52 5.11
C ILE A 119 7.50 -4.54 6.04
N CYS A 120 6.45 -3.80 5.69
CA CYS A 120 5.25 -3.65 6.51
C CYS A 120 4.13 -4.65 6.17
N GLY A 121 4.19 -5.31 5.03
CA GLY A 121 3.18 -6.28 4.61
C GLY A 121 3.25 -6.61 3.13
N ILE A 122 2.21 -7.28 2.65
CA ILE A 122 2.05 -7.71 1.26
C ILE A 122 1.04 -6.81 0.55
N LYS A 123 1.37 -6.36 -0.65
CA LYS A 123 0.40 -5.69 -1.53
C LYS A 123 -0.11 -6.67 -2.59
N VAL A 124 -1.44 -6.79 -2.68
CA VAL A 124 -2.14 -7.55 -3.71
C VAL A 124 -2.95 -6.61 -4.59
N PHE A 125 -2.79 -6.73 -5.90
CA PHE A 125 -3.65 -6.07 -6.89
C PHE A 125 -4.63 -7.12 -7.44
N MET A 126 -5.90 -7.02 -7.06
CA MET A 126 -6.94 -7.96 -7.48
C MET A 126 -7.52 -7.61 -8.86
N GLY A 127 -7.32 -6.38 -9.31
CA GLY A 127 -7.73 -5.88 -10.61
C GLY A 127 -6.92 -4.64 -11.02
N SER A 128 -7.11 -4.18 -12.25
CA SER A 128 -6.55 -2.93 -12.79
C SER A 128 -5.04 -2.76 -12.59
N SER A 129 -4.30 -3.85 -12.63
CA SER A 129 -2.84 -3.82 -12.54
C SER A 129 -2.20 -4.23 -13.87
N THR A 130 -0.92 -3.93 -13.99
CA THR A 130 -0.12 -4.25 -15.17
C THR A 130 0.97 -5.26 -14.84
N GLY A 131 1.34 -6.08 -15.82
CA GLY A 131 2.40 -7.07 -15.68
C GLY A 131 2.06 -8.17 -14.67
N ASP A 132 3.08 -8.66 -13.99
CA ASP A 132 2.97 -9.82 -13.08
C ASP A 132 2.33 -9.51 -11.72
N LEU A 133 2.04 -8.24 -11.43
CA LEU A 133 1.41 -7.84 -10.16
C LEU A 133 -0.09 -8.12 -10.08
N LEU A 134 -0.74 -8.49 -11.18
CA LEU A 134 -2.17 -8.82 -11.17
C LEU A 134 -2.40 -10.22 -10.59
N VAL A 135 -3.13 -10.28 -9.48
CA VAL A 135 -3.52 -11.53 -8.79
C VAL A 135 -5.03 -11.55 -8.63
N HIS A 136 -5.76 -12.02 -9.65
CA HIS A 136 -7.23 -12.05 -9.66
C HIS A 136 -7.82 -13.47 -9.54
N GLN A 137 -7.04 -14.51 -9.90
CA GLN A 137 -7.54 -15.87 -9.84
C GLN A 137 -7.65 -16.39 -8.42
N GLN A 138 -8.78 -17.01 -8.08
CA GLN A 138 -9.09 -17.52 -6.74
C GLN A 138 -7.97 -18.37 -6.14
N LYS A 139 -7.45 -19.33 -6.92
CA LYS A 139 -6.39 -20.24 -6.46
C LYS A 139 -5.10 -19.55 -6.01
N HIS A 140 -4.75 -18.41 -6.66
CA HIS A 140 -3.56 -17.64 -6.30
C HIS A 140 -3.80 -16.77 -5.07
N LEU A 141 -4.98 -16.16 -4.96
CA LEU A 141 -5.39 -15.44 -3.77
C LEU A 141 -5.42 -16.37 -2.56
N GLU A 142 -6.08 -17.52 -2.65
CA GLU A 142 -6.11 -18.54 -1.59
C GLU A 142 -4.71 -18.96 -1.17
N ASN A 143 -3.81 -19.21 -2.13
CA ASN A 143 -2.44 -19.62 -1.82
C ASN A 143 -1.68 -18.53 -1.05
N ILE A 144 -1.88 -17.26 -1.36
CA ILE A 144 -1.26 -16.14 -0.64
C ILE A 144 -1.85 -16.04 0.77
N PHE A 145 -3.18 -15.97 0.91
CA PHE A 145 -3.83 -15.82 2.21
C PHE A 145 -3.56 -17.02 3.15
N ALA A 146 -3.50 -18.23 2.59
CA ALA A 146 -3.29 -19.44 3.39
C ALA A 146 -1.84 -19.62 3.87
N ASN A 147 -0.85 -19.07 3.17
CA ASN A 147 0.55 -19.46 3.38
C ASN A 147 1.49 -18.33 3.77
N THR A 148 1.02 -17.09 3.86
CA THR A 148 1.87 -15.95 4.23
C THR A 148 1.48 -15.37 5.58
N GLY A 149 2.42 -14.71 6.24
CA GLY A 149 2.18 -13.96 7.48
C GLY A 149 1.92 -12.46 7.23
N GLY A 150 1.92 -11.68 8.29
CA GLY A 150 1.86 -10.23 8.22
C GLY A 150 0.46 -9.67 7.93
N ILE A 151 0.39 -8.59 7.18
CA ILE A 151 -0.85 -7.97 6.73
C ILE A 151 -0.90 -7.98 5.20
N ILE A 152 -2.05 -8.30 4.64
CA ILE A 152 -2.31 -8.17 3.20
C ILE A 152 -3.08 -6.88 2.96
N ALA A 153 -2.53 -6.00 2.13
CA ALA A 153 -3.17 -4.77 1.66
C ALA A 153 -3.62 -4.95 0.21
N THR A 154 -4.92 -4.76 -0.05
CA THR A 154 -5.51 -5.02 -1.37
C THR A 154 -5.90 -3.77 -2.12
N HIS A 155 -5.57 -3.70 -3.41
CA HIS A 155 -6.33 -2.93 -4.39
C HIS A 155 -7.49 -3.81 -4.84
N ALA A 156 -8.69 -3.51 -4.35
CA ALA A 156 -9.86 -4.36 -4.51
C ALA A 156 -10.72 -3.88 -5.69
N GLU A 157 -10.48 -4.44 -6.85
CA GLU A 157 -11.37 -4.37 -8.02
C GLU A 157 -11.47 -5.75 -8.65
N ASP A 158 -12.67 -6.13 -9.08
CA ASP A 158 -12.91 -7.43 -9.70
C ASP A 158 -12.51 -7.40 -11.18
N GLU A 159 -11.40 -8.06 -11.51
CA GLU A 159 -10.81 -8.08 -12.85
C GLU A 159 -11.74 -8.74 -13.87
N ASP A 160 -12.51 -9.76 -13.48
CA ASP A 160 -13.42 -10.44 -14.38
C ASP A 160 -14.56 -9.50 -14.79
N ARG A 161 -15.12 -8.75 -13.84
CA ARG A 161 -16.13 -7.71 -14.12
C ARG A 161 -15.56 -6.57 -14.96
N LEU A 162 -14.33 -6.12 -14.70
CA LEU A 162 -13.68 -5.10 -15.54
C LEU A 162 -13.58 -5.56 -16.99
N ASN A 163 -13.16 -6.80 -17.22
CA ASN A 163 -13.01 -7.38 -18.54
C ASN A 163 -14.36 -7.59 -19.24
N GLU A 164 -15.39 -8.03 -18.53
CA GLU A 164 -16.75 -8.18 -19.04
C GLU A 164 -17.32 -6.86 -19.55
N ARG A 165 -17.11 -5.78 -18.79
CA ARG A 165 -17.65 -4.45 -19.10
C ARG A 165 -16.83 -3.68 -20.14
N TRP A 166 -15.52 -3.96 -20.27
CA TRP A 166 -14.62 -3.22 -21.13
C TRP A 166 -15.12 -3.01 -22.57
N PRO A 167 -15.76 -3.99 -23.26
CA PRO A 167 -16.27 -3.80 -24.62
C PRO A 167 -17.24 -2.61 -24.78
N GLU A 168 -18.00 -2.27 -23.75
CA GLU A 168 -18.96 -1.15 -23.76
C GLU A 168 -18.26 0.21 -23.63
N PHE A 169 -17.12 0.26 -22.96
CA PHE A 169 -16.43 1.48 -22.59
C PHE A 169 -15.19 1.80 -23.42
N LYS A 170 -14.57 0.82 -24.06
CA LYS A 170 -13.29 0.96 -24.79
C LYS A 170 -13.27 2.03 -25.89
N HIS A 171 -14.42 2.44 -26.38
CA HIS A 171 -14.55 3.46 -27.45
C HIS A 171 -14.88 4.85 -26.90
N ARG A 172 -15.18 4.97 -25.61
CA ARG A 172 -15.49 6.22 -24.96
C ARG A 172 -14.22 6.97 -24.57
N THR A 173 -14.23 8.28 -24.76
CA THR A 173 -13.08 9.16 -24.46
C THR A 173 -13.41 10.23 -23.41
N ASP A 174 -14.65 10.25 -22.91
CA ASP A 174 -15.06 11.14 -21.86
C ASP A 174 -14.60 10.63 -20.48
N ILE A 175 -14.40 11.57 -19.55
CA ILE A 175 -13.88 11.26 -18.20
C ILE A 175 -14.84 10.34 -17.42
N ALA A 176 -16.16 10.47 -17.62
CA ALA A 176 -17.15 9.65 -16.89
C ALA A 176 -17.04 8.16 -17.25
N ALA A 177 -16.59 7.83 -18.47
CA ALA A 177 -16.41 6.43 -18.89
C ALA A 177 -15.53 5.62 -17.95
N HIS A 178 -14.50 6.22 -17.35
CA HIS A 178 -13.61 5.54 -16.42
C HIS A 178 -14.34 5.11 -15.14
N ALA A 179 -15.10 6.02 -14.52
CA ALA A 179 -15.85 5.73 -13.30
C ALA A 179 -17.03 4.79 -13.55
N GLU A 180 -17.68 4.90 -14.71
CA GLU A 180 -18.78 4.02 -15.08
C GLU A 180 -18.30 2.60 -15.39
N TRP A 181 -17.14 2.45 -16.02
CA TRP A 181 -16.53 1.15 -16.29
C TRP A 181 -16.09 0.45 -15.00
N ARG A 182 -15.40 1.18 -14.14
CA ARG A 182 -14.89 0.73 -12.84
C ARG A 182 -15.89 1.08 -11.74
N ASP A 183 -17.09 0.51 -11.83
CA ASP A 183 -18.19 0.86 -10.96
C ASP A 183 -18.02 0.35 -9.50
N GLU A 184 -18.84 0.88 -8.61
CA GLU A 184 -18.81 0.51 -7.19
C GLU A 184 -19.05 -0.99 -6.94
N THR A 185 -19.80 -1.67 -7.80
CA THR A 185 -20.01 -3.13 -7.70
C THR A 185 -18.70 -3.88 -7.94
N CYS A 186 -17.85 -3.40 -8.85
CA CYS A 186 -16.55 -3.98 -9.11
C CYS A 186 -15.67 -3.96 -7.83
N ALA A 187 -15.67 -2.85 -7.12
CA ALA A 187 -14.94 -2.70 -5.86
C ALA A 187 -15.54 -3.59 -4.75
N LEU A 188 -16.88 -3.56 -4.57
CA LEU A 188 -17.56 -4.37 -3.55
C LEU A 188 -17.32 -5.87 -3.73
N MET A 189 -17.41 -6.40 -4.96
CA MET A 189 -17.18 -7.83 -5.23
C MET A 189 -15.77 -8.26 -4.82
N ALA A 190 -14.76 -7.46 -5.14
CA ALA A 190 -13.38 -7.77 -4.78
C ALA A 190 -13.15 -7.62 -3.27
N THR A 191 -13.72 -6.61 -2.62
CA THR A 191 -13.66 -6.41 -1.17
C THR A 191 -14.30 -7.57 -0.42
N GLN A 192 -15.48 -8.02 -0.83
CA GLN A 192 -16.16 -9.19 -0.27
C GLN A 192 -15.32 -10.45 -0.40
N ARG A 193 -14.72 -10.67 -1.57
CA ARG A 193 -13.84 -11.81 -1.84
C ARG A 193 -12.59 -11.79 -0.98
N ALA A 194 -11.90 -10.66 -0.88
CA ALA A 194 -10.73 -10.51 -0.02
C ALA A 194 -11.07 -10.72 1.46
N SER A 195 -12.21 -10.17 1.91
CA SER A 195 -12.69 -10.32 3.29
C SER A 195 -13.06 -11.77 3.63
N ALA A 196 -13.67 -12.50 2.69
CA ALA A 196 -13.96 -13.92 2.87
C ALA A 196 -12.66 -14.74 3.02
N LEU A 197 -11.68 -14.51 2.15
CA LEU A 197 -10.37 -15.16 2.25
C LEU A 197 -9.64 -14.83 3.56
N ALA A 198 -9.67 -13.57 3.97
CA ALA A 198 -9.08 -13.16 5.24
C ALA A 198 -9.73 -13.86 6.44
N LYS A 199 -11.05 -14.01 6.43
CA LYS A 199 -11.80 -14.73 7.46
C LYS A 199 -11.51 -16.24 7.44
N ASP A 200 -11.49 -16.85 6.26
CA ASP A 200 -11.31 -18.30 6.11
C ASP A 200 -9.90 -18.76 6.54
N HIS A 201 -8.91 -17.90 6.41
CA HIS A 201 -7.52 -18.16 6.76
C HIS A 201 -7.02 -17.43 8.02
N ASP A 202 -7.93 -16.77 8.78
CA ASP A 202 -7.60 -15.95 9.97
C ASP A 202 -6.48 -14.94 9.68
N HIS A 203 -6.52 -14.32 8.50
CA HIS A 203 -5.48 -13.43 8.01
C HIS A 203 -5.83 -11.96 8.20
N ARG A 204 -4.85 -11.13 8.53
CA ARG A 204 -5.03 -9.66 8.62
C ARG A 204 -5.17 -9.05 7.23
N LEU A 205 -6.24 -8.27 7.03
CA LEU A 205 -6.55 -7.60 5.78
C LEU A 205 -6.64 -6.08 5.96
N HIS A 206 -6.13 -5.36 5.00
CA HIS A 206 -6.34 -3.93 4.82
C HIS A 206 -6.88 -3.67 3.40
N VAL A 207 -8.15 -3.31 3.28
CA VAL A 207 -8.71 -2.83 2.02
C VAL A 207 -8.27 -1.38 1.85
N LEU A 208 -7.41 -1.13 0.86
CA LEU A 208 -6.88 0.20 0.57
C LEU A 208 -7.92 1.07 -0.14
N HIS A 209 -7.76 2.40 -0.01
CA HIS A 209 -8.53 3.43 -0.75
C HIS A 209 -9.99 3.04 -1.00
N LEU A 210 -10.69 2.61 0.05
CA LEU A 210 -12.12 2.32 0.02
C LEU A 210 -12.88 3.59 -0.38
N THR A 211 -13.54 3.57 -1.53
CA THR A 211 -14.08 4.79 -2.17
C THR A 211 -15.56 4.72 -2.47
N SER A 212 -16.21 3.57 -2.34
CA SER A 212 -17.64 3.44 -2.63
C SER A 212 -18.49 3.39 -1.37
N GLY A 213 -19.69 4.01 -1.43
CA GLY A 213 -20.63 3.98 -0.32
C GLY A 213 -21.10 2.55 -0.01
N ILE A 214 -21.35 1.75 -1.03
CA ILE A 214 -21.80 0.37 -0.85
C ILE A 214 -20.77 -0.56 -0.19
N GLU A 215 -19.47 -0.27 -0.36
CA GLU A 215 -18.41 -0.98 0.38
C GLU A 215 -18.39 -0.56 1.86
N ALA A 216 -18.60 0.74 2.14
CA ALA A 216 -18.58 1.27 3.49
C ALA A 216 -19.82 0.83 4.30
N ASP A 217 -20.96 0.65 3.63
CA ASP A 217 -22.20 0.18 4.24
C ASP A 217 -22.20 -1.34 4.50
N TRP A 218 -21.43 -2.11 3.73
CA TRP A 218 -21.31 -3.56 3.86
C TRP A 218 -20.36 -3.95 5.00
#